data_260541d63afb3acc7ed15618d8acf6ae
#
_entry.id   260541d63afb3acc7ed15618d8acf6ae
#
_cell.length_a   1.000
_cell.length_b   1.000
_cell.length_c   1.000
_cell.angle_alpha   90.00
_cell.angle_beta   90.00
_cell.angle_gamma   90.00
#
_symmetry.space_group_name_H-M   'P 1'
#
loop_
_entity.id
_entity.type
_entity.pdbx_description
1 polymer ?
#
loop_
_entity_poly.entity_id
_entity_poly.type
_entity_poly.pdbx_seq_one_letter_code
_entity_poly.pdbx_strand_id
1 'polypeptide(L)'
;MPRYTYVALDSRGQESTGLVDASSANEAIGQLRQSGYFPTNVCEEGKVSADGKAARRAAKPARAEGAAGSKNIVLFQRKSVKPKTLMIFTRQLATLIDAGLPLLRSLNVLAKQERDSVLKSTINQLADSVQSGSTFSEGLAQHPRLFNNLYVNMVRAGELGGVLEVVLTRLAEFQEKAQKVKNKVVAAMVYPIIVLLLALGIMTFLLIFIVPKFETIFHDMLGDKPLPTITLFVIGISDFMQKRWAVLLGVIVVLFAVCKVAARTHTGRAVIDRAKLRAPLFGDLIRKTSISRFSRTLGTLVTSGVPILQALNITRETAGNMVIARAISQVHDSVKEGESIVQPLEASGAFPPMVISMIDVGEETGQLPEMLLKIAEVYDDEVDNSVAALTSLLEPIMIVLLALIVGTIVIALFMPLVSIISGLQQQS
;
A
#
# COMPACT_ATOMS: atom_id res chain seq x y z
N MET A 1 -69.41 2.09 -1.22
CA MET A 1 -68.53 1.70 -2.33
C MET A 1 -67.10 1.79 -1.77
N PRO A 2 -66.19 0.87 -2.12
CA PRO A 2 -64.82 0.99 -1.67
C PRO A 2 -64.16 2.23 -2.29
N ARG A 3 -63.26 2.86 -1.50
CA ARG A 3 -62.49 4.05 -1.91
C ARG A 3 -61.10 3.65 -2.35
N TYR A 4 -60.65 4.22 -3.46
CA TYR A 4 -59.31 4.00 -4.01
C TYR A 4 -58.48 5.28 -3.95
N THR A 5 -57.27 5.18 -3.40
CA THR A 5 -56.30 6.27 -3.45
C THR A 5 -55.48 6.10 -4.73
N TYR A 6 -55.37 7.12 -5.51
CA TYR A 6 -54.57 7.09 -6.75
C TYR A 6 -53.44 8.10 -6.76
N VAL A 7 -52.39 7.75 -7.49
CA VAL A 7 -51.34 8.65 -7.96
C VAL A 7 -51.39 8.61 -9.49
N ALA A 8 -51.59 9.76 -10.13
CA ALA A 8 -51.72 9.85 -11.56
C ALA A 8 -51.00 11.08 -12.12
N LEU A 9 -50.54 11.02 -13.36
CA LEU A 9 -49.97 12.14 -14.07
C LEU A 9 -51.07 12.88 -14.84
N ASP A 10 -51.10 14.22 -14.75
CA ASP A 10 -52.00 15.04 -15.57
C ASP A 10 -51.45 15.21 -17.01
N SER A 11 -52.19 15.88 -17.87
CA SER A 11 -51.79 16.17 -19.26
C SER A 11 -50.52 17.02 -19.39
N ARG A 12 -49.99 17.58 -18.29
CA ARG A 12 -48.75 18.37 -18.21
C ARG A 12 -47.59 17.60 -17.59
N GLY A 13 -47.79 16.30 -17.24
CA GLY A 13 -46.78 15.44 -16.63
C GLY A 13 -46.56 15.71 -15.13
N GLN A 14 -47.46 16.44 -14.45
CA GLN A 14 -47.37 16.65 -13.02
C GLN A 14 -48.13 15.54 -12.27
N GLU A 15 -47.54 15.08 -11.15
CA GLU A 15 -48.16 14.07 -10.28
C GLU A 15 -49.31 14.69 -9.49
N SER A 16 -50.50 14.11 -9.60
CA SER A 16 -51.68 14.43 -8.83
C SER A 16 -52.12 13.20 -8.02
N THR A 17 -52.45 13.42 -6.75
CA THR A 17 -52.94 12.39 -5.84
C THR A 17 -54.34 12.73 -5.38
N GLY A 18 -55.23 11.72 -5.33
CA GLY A 18 -56.61 11.93 -4.90
C GLY A 18 -57.30 10.61 -4.51
N LEU A 19 -58.60 10.73 -4.21
CA LEU A 19 -59.47 9.60 -3.90
C LEU A 19 -60.54 9.48 -4.98
N VAL A 20 -60.86 8.25 -5.37
CA VAL A 20 -61.94 7.95 -6.30
C VAL A 20 -62.80 6.79 -5.74
N ASP A 21 -64.10 6.94 -5.81
CA ASP A 21 -65.04 5.90 -5.41
C ASP A 21 -65.35 5.00 -6.61
N ALA A 22 -65.01 3.70 -6.49
CA ALA A 22 -65.25 2.72 -7.55
C ALA A 22 -65.53 1.35 -6.95
N SER A 23 -66.22 0.47 -7.70
CA SER A 23 -66.51 -0.89 -7.25
C SER A 23 -65.32 -1.84 -7.41
N SER A 24 -64.33 -1.46 -8.24
CA SER A 24 -63.11 -2.21 -8.47
C SER A 24 -61.94 -1.30 -8.89
N ALA A 25 -60.69 -1.80 -8.71
CA ALA A 25 -59.48 -1.07 -9.14
C ALA A 25 -59.48 -0.78 -10.63
N ASN A 26 -60.01 -1.67 -11.47
CA ASN A 26 -60.07 -1.48 -12.92
C ASN A 26 -61.10 -0.39 -13.29
N GLU A 27 -62.18 -0.28 -12.56
CA GLU A 27 -63.17 0.82 -12.76
C GLU A 27 -62.59 2.15 -12.33
N ALA A 28 -61.85 2.22 -11.22
CA ALA A 28 -61.13 3.39 -10.79
C ALA A 28 -60.10 3.90 -11.86
N ILE A 29 -59.33 2.96 -12.45
CA ILE A 29 -58.43 3.26 -13.55
C ILE A 29 -59.16 3.79 -14.78
N GLY A 30 -60.34 3.21 -15.10
CA GLY A 30 -61.18 3.68 -16.22
C GLY A 30 -61.72 5.09 -16.04
N GLN A 31 -62.22 5.42 -14.85
CA GLN A 31 -62.70 6.77 -14.51
C GLN A 31 -61.61 7.83 -14.54
N LEU A 32 -60.41 7.49 -14.05
CA LEU A 32 -59.24 8.37 -14.08
C LEU A 32 -58.77 8.67 -15.51
N ARG A 33 -58.77 7.67 -16.38
CA ARG A 33 -58.45 7.85 -17.80
C ARG A 33 -59.46 8.68 -18.56
N GLN A 34 -60.74 8.53 -18.26
CA GLN A 34 -61.79 9.39 -18.85
C GLN A 34 -61.70 10.85 -18.39
N SER A 35 -61.16 11.06 -17.18
CA SER A 35 -60.89 12.39 -16.64
C SER A 35 -59.54 13.00 -17.09
N GLY A 36 -58.80 12.34 -18.01
CA GLY A 36 -57.55 12.84 -18.57
C GLY A 36 -56.30 12.59 -17.70
N TYR A 37 -56.41 11.72 -16.69
CA TYR A 37 -55.29 11.37 -15.84
C TYR A 37 -54.69 10.04 -16.27
N PHE A 38 -53.38 9.91 -16.19
CA PHE A 38 -52.65 8.66 -16.41
C PHE A 38 -52.27 8.06 -15.06
N PRO A 39 -53.03 7.07 -14.54
CA PRO A 39 -52.77 6.48 -13.22
C PRO A 39 -51.50 5.68 -13.23
N THR A 40 -50.56 5.98 -12.32
CA THR A 40 -49.31 5.27 -12.07
C THR A 40 -49.46 4.29 -10.90
N ASN A 41 -50.35 4.57 -9.96
CA ASN A 41 -50.64 3.68 -8.84
C ASN A 41 -52.11 3.88 -8.36
N VAL A 42 -52.84 2.76 -8.10
CA VAL A 42 -54.22 2.78 -7.57
C VAL A 42 -54.35 1.70 -6.52
N CYS A 43 -54.63 2.08 -5.28
CA CYS A 43 -54.73 1.14 -4.14
C CYS A 43 -56.04 1.38 -3.38
N GLU A 44 -56.66 0.31 -2.87
CA GLU A 44 -57.85 0.36 -2.02
C GLU A 44 -57.50 0.96 -0.65
N GLU A 45 -58.29 1.90 -0.15
CA GLU A 45 -58.06 2.54 1.13
C GLU A 45 -58.14 1.50 2.27
N GLY A 46 -56.98 1.19 2.87
CA GLY A 46 -56.83 0.18 3.93
C GLY A 46 -56.00 -1.08 3.59
N LYS A 47 -55.62 -1.29 2.32
CA LYS A 47 -54.67 -2.36 1.95
C LYS A 47 -53.34 -1.74 1.51
N VAL A 48 -52.34 -1.85 2.37
CA VAL A 48 -50.96 -1.42 2.08
C VAL A 48 -50.31 -2.49 1.19
N SER A 49 -50.17 -2.22 -0.12
CA SER A 49 -49.35 -3.04 -0.99
C SER A 49 -47.86 -2.84 -0.66
N ALA A 50 -47.06 -3.92 -0.78
CA ALA A 50 -45.66 -4.02 -0.36
C ALA A 50 -44.68 -3.02 -1.01
N ASP A 51 -45.12 -2.24 -2.00
CA ASP A 51 -44.31 -1.18 -2.69
C ASP A 51 -44.49 0.23 -2.10
N GLY A 52 -45.28 0.41 -1.05
CA GLY A 52 -45.70 1.71 -0.50
C GLY A 52 -44.69 2.44 0.37
N LYS A 53 -43.38 2.12 0.36
CA LYS A 53 -42.36 2.86 1.13
C LYS A 53 -41.93 4.18 0.50
N ALA A 54 -42.26 4.47 -0.72
CA ALA A 54 -41.86 5.71 -1.42
C ALA A 54 -42.86 6.88 -1.24
N ALA A 55 -44.18 6.63 -1.04
CA ALA A 55 -45.22 7.66 -1.07
C ALA A 55 -45.51 8.38 0.26
N ARG A 56 -44.90 7.97 1.38
CA ARG A 56 -45.13 8.59 2.70
C ARG A 56 -44.18 9.75 3.04
N ARG A 57 -43.37 10.23 2.11
CA ARG A 57 -42.36 11.29 2.35
C ARG A 57 -42.80 12.72 1.96
N ALA A 58 -43.98 12.93 1.46
CA ALA A 58 -44.40 14.23 0.89
C ALA A 58 -45.49 15.00 1.65
N ALA A 59 -45.79 14.73 2.91
CA ALA A 59 -46.73 15.59 3.64
C ALA A 59 -46.48 15.63 5.15
N LYS A 60 -45.55 16.51 5.59
CA LYS A 60 -45.67 17.20 6.89
C LYS A 60 -44.81 18.46 6.90
N PRO A 61 -45.31 19.60 7.38
CA PRO A 61 -44.54 20.83 7.47
C PRO A 61 -43.57 20.79 8.64
N ALA A 62 -42.48 21.54 8.49
CA ALA A 62 -41.35 21.65 9.38
C ALA A 62 -41.74 21.94 10.85
N ARG A 63 -41.27 21.11 11.74
CA ARG A 63 -41.02 21.48 13.13
C ARG A 63 -39.63 20.94 13.49
N ALA A 64 -38.73 21.86 13.79
CA ALA A 64 -37.37 21.58 14.23
C ALA A 64 -37.39 20.92 15.60
N GLU A 65 -36.89 19.71 15.70
CA GLU A 65 -36.35 19.13 16.93
C GLU A 65 -35.43 17.95 16.56
N GLY A 66 -34.25 17.91 17.20
CA GLY A 66 -33.13 17.05 16.88
C GLY A 66 -33.48 15.57 16.73
N ALA A 67 -33.34 15.07 15.53
CA ALA A 67 -33.26 13.64 15.26
C ALA A 67 -31.81 13.31 15.01
N ALA A 68 -31.21 12.61 15.97
CA ALA A 68 -29.95 11.89 15.77
C ALA A 68 -30.08 11.02 14.51
N GLY A 69 -29.70 11.58 13.37
CA GLY A 69 -29.53 10.83 12.14
C GLY A 69 -28.44 9.81 12.42
N SER A 70 -28.81 8.53 12.38
CA SER A 70 -27.86 7.43 12.24
C SER A 70 -27.03 7.74 10.99
N LYS A 71 -25.96 8.53 11.17
CA LYS A 71 -24.84 8.55 10.26
C LYS A 71 -24.29 7.13 10.36
N ASN A 72 -24.60 6.30 9.37
CA ASN A 72 -23.74 5.17 9.05
C ASN A 72 -22.36 5.79 8.82
N ILE A 73 -21.60 5.90 9.91
CA ILE A 73 -20.18 6.23 9.87
C ILE A 73 -19.57 4.98 9.25
N VAL A 74 -19.44 5.01 7.93
CA VAL A 74 -18.59 4.08 7.21
C VAL A 74 -17.14 4.48 7.57
N LEU A 75 -16.75 4.06 8.80
CA LEU A 75 -15.49 4.45 9.43
C LEU A 75 -14.27 3.90 8.68
N PHE A 76 -14.46 2.99 7.73
CA PHE A 76 -13.39 2.34 6.97
C PHE A 76 -13.80 2.05 5.51
N GLN A 77 -14.16 3.06 4.72
CA GLN A 77 -14.01 2.90 3.28
C GLN A 77 -12.50 2.87 3.00
N ARG A 78 -11.98 1.71 2.61
CA ARG A 78 -10.63 1.60 2.07
C ARG A 78 -10.51 2.58 0.91
N LYS A 79 -9.72 3.64 1.11
CA LYS A 79 -9.49 4.68 0.09
C LYS A 79 -8.38 4.30 -0.90
N SER A 80 -7.85 3.08 -0.83
CA SER A 80 -6.75 2.62 -1.69
C SER A 80 -6.91 1.16 -2.08
N VAL A 81 -6.64 0.87 -3.34
CA VAL A 81 -6.60 -0.48 -3.91
C VAL A 81 -5.25 -1.12 -3.62
N LYS A 82 -5.22 -2.44 -3.44
CA LYS A 82 -3.96 -3.17 -3.27
C LYS A 82 -3.17 -3.16 -4.59
N PRO A 83 -1.84 -2.97 -4.57
CA PRO A 83 -1.03 -2.98 -5.79
C PRO A 83 -1.20 -4.26 -6.62
N LYS A 84 -1.38 -5.42 -5.98
CA LYS A 84 -1.65 -6.68 -6.66
C LYS A 84 -2.97 -6.66 -7.47
N THR A 85 -4.01 -6.04 -6.92
CA THR A 85 -5.31 -5.94 -7.63
C THR A 85 -5.18 -5.02 -8.84
N LEU A 86 -4.48 -3.89 -8.69
CA LEU A 86 -4.20 -2.99 -9.82
C LEU A 86 -3.36 -3.66 -10.92
N MET A 87 -2.34 -4.43 -10.53
CA MET A 87 -1.52 -5.20 -11.47
C MET A 87 -2.35 -6.20 -12.28
N ILE A 88 -3.27 -6.93 -11.61
CA ILE A 88 -4.17 -7.89 -12.26
C ILE A 88 -5.10 -7.15 -13.23
N PHE A 89 -5.68 -6.04 -12.81
CA PHE A 89 -6.50 -5.18 -13.69
C PHE A 89 -5.71 -4.74 -14.92
N THR A 90 -4.48 -4.25 -14.76
CA THR A 90 -3.64 -3.80 -15.88
C THR A 90 -3.33 -4.94 -16.85
N ARG A 91 -2.98 -6.13 -16.33
CA ARG A 91 -2.73 -7.32 -17.18
C ARG A 91 -3.99 -7.75 -17.95
N GLN A 92 -5.14 -7.79 -17.27
CA GLN A 92 -6.41 -8.14 -17.92
C GLN A 92 -6.80 -7.11 -18.97
N LEU A 93 -6.63 -5.82 -18.70
CA LEU A 93 -6.91 -4.76 -19.66
C LEU A 93 -5.98 -4.88 -20.87
N ALA A 94 -4.68 -5.07 -20.65
CA ALA A 94 -3.71 -5.28 -21.72
C ALA A 94 -4.12 -6.48 -22.61
N THR A 95 -4.45 -7.62 -22.00
CA THR A 95 -4.86 -8.83 -22.75
C THR A 95 -6.14 -8.61 -23.55
N LEU A 96 -7.12 -7.88 -23.01
CA LEU A 96 -8.36 -7.60 -23.75
C LEU A 96 -8.14 -6.67 -24.95
N ILE A 97 -7.28 -5.65 -24.77
CA ILE A 97 -6.93 -4.72 -25.86
C ILE A 97 -6.08 -5.43 -26.93
N ASP A 98 -5.09 -6.23 -26.53
CA ASP A 98 -4.26 -7.06 -27.40
C ASP A 98 -5.10 -8.06 -28.22
N ALA A 99 -6.17 -8.60 -27.63
CA ALA A 99 -7.16 -9.44 -28.32
C ALA A 99 -8.10 -8.65 -29.26
N GLY A 100 -7.90 -7.34 -29.43
CA GLY A 100 -8.67 -6.48 -30.33
C GLY A 100 -10.01 -5.97 -29.75
N LEU A 101 -10.26 -6.10 -28.44
CA LEU A 101 -11.47 -5.52 -27.86
C LEU A 101 -11.32 -4.00 -27.73
N PRO A 102 -12.34 -3.22 -28.12
CA PRO A 102 -12.36 -1.78 -27.90
C PRO A 102 -12.20 -1.42 -26.43
N LEU A 103 -11.46 -0.34 -26.12
CA LEU A 103 -11.14 0.10 -24.75
C LEU A 103 -12.37 0.22 -23.87
N LEU A 104 -13.43 0.90 -24.33
CA LEU A 104 -14.66 1.08 -23.57
C LEU A 104 -15.33 -0.26 -23.22
N ARG A 105 -15.33 -1.21 -24.15
CA ARG A 105 -15.88 -2.55 -23.93
C ARG A 105 -15.04 -3.33 -22.91
N SER A 106 -13.72 -3.24 -23.01
CA SER A 106 -12.79 -3.87 -22.07
C SER A 106 -12.97 -3.34 -20.65
N LEU A 107 -13.09 -2.02 -20.48
CA LEU A 107 -13.37 -1.41 -19.18
C LEU A 107 -14.70 -1.88 -18.58
N ASN A 108 -15.76 -1.93 -19.39
CA ASN A 108 -17.08 -2.40 -18.94
C ASN A 108 -17.07 -3.89 -18.54
N VAL A 109 -16.32 -4.75 -19.24
CA VAL A 109 -16.15 -6.16 -18.87
C VAL A 109 -15.42 -6.27 -17.53
N LEU A 110 -14.31 -5.54 -17.36
CA LEU A 110 -13.53 -5.56 -16.13
C LEU A 110 -14.31 -4.99 -14.94
N ALA A 111 -15.07 -3.92 -15.11
CA ALA A 111 -15.93 -3.35 -14.09
C ALA A 111 -16.96 -4.36 -13.53
N LYS A 112 -17.50 -5.24 -14.40
CA LYS A 112 -18.44 -6.29 -13.98
C LYS A 112 -17.78 -7.40 -13.16
N GLN A 113 -16.52 -7.72 -13.46
CA GLN A 113 -15.76 -8.80 -12.80
C GLN A 113 -15.06 -8.34 -11.52
N GLU A 114 -14.81 -7.03 -11.37
CA GLU A 114 -14.05 -6.48 -10.26
C GLU A 114 -14.82 -6.60 -8.93
N ARG A 115 -14.13 -7.12 -7.91
CA ARG A 115 -14.65 -7.32 -6.55
C ARG A 115 -14.32 -6.17 -5.60
N ASP A 116 -13.20 -5.47 -5.83
CA ASP A 116 -12.81 -4.32 -5.03
C ASP A 116 -13.71 -3.13 -5.40
N SER A 117 -14.50 -2.67 -4.44
CA SER A 117 -15.50 -1.61 -4.67
C SER A 117 -14.87 -0.29 -5.11
N VAL A 118 -13.65 0.01 -4.65
CA VAL A 118 -12.94 1.25 -5.02
C VAL A 118 -12.46 1.16 -6.47
N LEU A 119 -11.82 0.04 -6.84
CA LEU A 119 -11.36 -0.15 -8.20
C LEU A 119 -12.53 -0.24 -9.18
N LYS A 120 -13.60 -0.96 -8.82
CA LYS A 120 -14.81 -1.04 -9.63
C LYS A 120 -15.42 0.33 -9.90
N SER A 121 -15.57 1.17 -8.86
CA SER A 121 -16.07 2.54 -9.01
C SER A 121 -15.17 3.37 -9.91
N THR A 122 -13.84 3.22 -9.77
CA THR A 122 -12.88 3.94 -10.60
C THR A 122 -12.94 3.47 -12.06
N ILE A 123 -13.05 2.16 -12.33
CA ILE A 123 -13.18 1.65 -13.69
C ILE A 123 -14.46 2.16 -14.36
N ASN A 124 -15.59 2.23 -13.64
CA ASN A 124 -16.82 2.83 -14.17
C ASN A 124 -16.61 4.30 -14.52
N GLN A 125 -15.96 5.09 -13.64
CA GLN A 125 -15.67 6.50 -13.93
C GLN A 125 -14.73 6.67 -15.12
N LEU A 126 -13.76 5.76 -15.30
CA LEU A 126 -12.91 5.74 -16.49
C LEU A 126 -13.72 5.42 -17.75
N ALA A 127 -14.63 4.44 -17.68
CA ALA A 127 -15.51 4.12 -18.81
C ALA A 127 -16.42 5.30 -19.19
N ASP A 128 -17.00 5.98 -18.20
CA ASP A 128 -17.83 7.18 -18.40
C ASP A 128 -17.02 8.33 -19.03
N SER A 129 -15.77 8.55 -18.58
CA SER A 129 -14.87 9.57 -19.11
C SER A 129 -14.53 9.29 -20.60
N VAL A 130 -14.17 8.04 -20.91
CA VAL A 130 -13.89 7.63 -22.30
C VAL A 130 -15.14 7.73 -23.18
N GLN A 131 -16.30 7.34 -22.64
CA GLN A 131 -17.57 7.45 -23.36
C GLN A 131 -17.96 8.90 -23.65
N SER A 132 -17.60 9.84 -22.76
CA SER A 132 -17.82 11.28 -22.95
C SER A 132 -16.81 11.95 -23.89
N GLY A 133 -15.84 11.18 -24.43
CA GLY A 133 -14.85 11.68 -25.40
C GLY A 133 -13.53 12.16 -24.80
N SER A 134 -13.32 12.00 -23.48
CA SER A 134 -12.01 12.26 -22.86
C SER A 134 -11.02 11.16 -23.22
N THR A 135 -9.73 11.48 -23.24
CA THR A 135 -8.70 10.46 -23.41
C THR A 135 -8.61 9.53 -22.19
N PHE A 136 -8.18 8.30 -22.40
CA PHE A 136 -8.02 7.35 -21.28
C PHE A 136 -6.98 7.83 -20.27
N SER A 137 -5.88 8.43 -20.74
CA SER A 137 -4.84 9.03 -19.89
C SER A 137 -5.36 10.21 -19.04
N GLU A 138 -6.28 11.03 -19.55
CA GLU A 138 -6.93 12.10 -18.79
C GLU A 138 -7.84 11.52 -17.70
N GLY A 139 -8.61 10.49 -18.00
CA GLY A 139 -9.41 9.77 -17.02
C GLY A 139 -8.55 9.18 -15.90
N LEU A 140 -7.44 8.53 -16.24
CA LEU A 140 -6.49 7.97 -15.27
C LEU A 140 -5.87 9.06 -14.38
N ALA A 141 -5.55 10.23 -14.92
CA ALA A 141 -4.96 11.35 -14.20
C ALA A 141 -5.87 11.92 -13.10
N GLN A 142 -7.19 11.73 -13.20
CA GLN A 142 -8.16 12.11 -12.17
C GLN A 142 -8.05 11.23 -10.91
N HIS A 143 -7.36 10.07 -10.99
CA HIS A 143 -7.21 9.11 -9.90
C HIS A 143 -5.74 8.90 -9.49
N PRO A 144 -5.01 9.95 -9.04
CA PRO A 144 -3.56 9.88 -8.77
C PRO A 144 -3.18 8.97 -7.59
N ARG A 145 -4.15 8.56 -6.77
CA ARG A 145 -3.94 7.60 -5.69
C ARG A 145 -3.85 6.15 -6.17
N LEU A 146 -4.41 5.85 -7.33
CA LEU A 146 -4.42 4.52 -7.94
C LEU A 146 -3.39 4.44 -9.07
N PHE A 147 -3.41 5.43 -9.95
CA PHE A 147 -2.55 5.51 -11.12
C PHE A 147 -1.50 6.59 -10.91
N ASN A 148 -0.25 6.17 -10.75
CA ASN A 148 0.87 7.07 -10.59
C ASN A 148 1.27 7.75 -11.91
N ASN A 149 2.16 8.74 -11.85
CA ASN A 149 2.61 9.48 -13.04
C ASN A 149 3.23 8.57 -14.12
N LEU A 150 3.92 7.50 -13.72
CA LEU A 150 4.44 6.51 -14.68
C LEU A 150 3.31 5.88 -15.49
N TYR A 151 2.26 5.40 -14.82
CA TYR A 151 1.10 4.77 -15.46
C TYR A 151 0.43 5.72 -16.44
N VAL A 152 0.10 6.93 -15.98
CA VAL A 152 -0.60 7.95 -16.80
C VAL A 152 0.23 8.36 -18.02
N ASN A 153 1.54 8.60 -17.85
CA ASN A 153 2.38 9.05 -18.95
C ASN A 153 2.66 7.95 -19.98
N MET A 154 2.82 6.70 -19.53
CA MET A 154 2.93 5.56 -20.45
C MET A 154 1.66 5.41 -21.30
N VAL A 155 0.47 5.43 -20.66
CA VAL A 155 -0.80 5.34 -21.38
C VAL A 155 -0.97 6.51 -22.35
N ARG A 156 -0.62 7.73 -21.93
CA ARG A 156 -0.66 8.92 -22.80
C ARG A 156 0.23 8.76 -24.03
N ALA A 157 1.45 8.26 -23.86
CA ALA A 157 2.33 7.99 -24.99
C ALA A 157 1.75 6.94 -25.93
N GLY A 158 1.15 5.88 -25.39
CA GLY A 158 0.46 4.84 -26.17
C GLY A 158 -0.77 5.35 -26.93
N GLU A 159 -1.55 6.25 -26.32
CA GLU A 159 -2.70 6.89 -26.98
C GLU A 159 -2.26 7.79 -28.14
N LEU A 160 -1.27 8.65 -27.90
CA LEU A 160 -0.75 9.56 -28.94
C LEU A 160 -0.06 8.80 -30.07
N GLY A 161 0.61 7.69 -29.78
CA GLY A 161 1.30 6.86 -30.75
C GLY A 161 0.41 5.82 -31.43
N GLY A 162 -0.86 5.63 -30.99
CA GLY A 162 -1.75 4.59 -31.50
C GLY A 162 -1.33 3.16 -31.15
N VAL A 163 -0.46 2.99 -30.16
CA VAL A 163 0.14 1.71 -29.72
C VAL A 163 -0.23 1.36 -28.28
N LEU A 164 -1.48 1.65 -27.91
CA LEU A 164 -1.97 1.49 -26.54
C LEU A 164 -1.82 0.04 -26.03
N GLU A 165 -2.03 -0.96 -26.90
CA GLU A 165 -1.86 -2.39 -26.60
C GLU A 165 -0.44 -2.72 -26.13
N VAL A 166 0.57 -2.25 -26.89
CA VAL A 166 1.98 -2.47 -26.57
C VAL A 166 2.34 -1.83 -25.22
N VAL A 167 1.89 -0.59 -25.03
CA VAL A 167 2.18 0.16 -23.78
C VAL A 167 1.52 -0.47 -22.57
N LEU A 168 0.26 -0.91 -22.67
CA LEU A 168 -0.43 -1.60 -21.58
C LEU A 168 0.23 -2.94 -21.23
N THR A 169 0.69 -3.68 -22.23
CA THR A 169 1.45 -4.92 -22.03
C THR A 169 2.76 -4.65 -21.31
N ARG A 170 3.54 -3.65 -21.74
CA ARG A 170 4.78 -3.21 -21.06
C ARG A 170 4.53 -2.76 -19.62
N LEU A 171 3.45 -2.03 -19.40
CA LEU A 171 3.05 -1.56 -18.08
C LEU A 171 2.66 -2.71 -17.14
N ALA A 172 1.95 -3.71 -17.66
CA ALA A 172 1.62 -4.92 -16.93
C ALA A 172 2.88 -5.71 -16.55
N GLU A 173 3.81 -5.93 -17.49
CA GLU A 173 5.10 -6.57 -17.26
C GLU A 173 5.93 -5.82 -16.21
N PHE A 174 5.97 -4.49 -16.28
CA PHE A 174 6.65 -3.65 -15.29
C PHE A 174 6.09 -3.87 -13.89
N GLN A 175 4.76 -3.84 -13.75
CA GLN A 175 4.10 -4.05 -12.45
C GLN A 175 4.31 -5.47 -11.92
N GLU A 176 4.24 -6.48 -12.78
CA GLU A 176 4.47 -7.89 -12.41
C GLU A 176 5.88 -8.13 -11.92
N LYS A 177 6.90 -7.64 -12.63
CA LYS A 177 8.30 -7.74 -12.22
C LYS A 177 8.54 -7.02 -10.89
N ALA A 178 8.03 -5.79 -10.75
CA ALA A 178 8.13 -5.04 -9.48
C ALA A 178 7.45 -5.78 -8.31
N GLN A 179 6.27 -6.37 -8.54
CA GLN A 179 5.56 -7.14 -7.52
C GLN A 179 6.26 -8.46 -7.19
N LYS A 180 6.87 -9.12 -8.18
CA LYS A 180 7.66 -10.35 -7.99
C LYS A 180 8.86 -10.11 -7.06
N VAL A 181 9.65 -9.06 -7.33
CA VAL A 181 10.78 -8.67 -6.47
C VAL A 181 10.29 -8.37 -5.05
N LYS A 182 9.25 -7.56 -4.90
CA LYS A 182 8.66 -7.25 -3.60
C LYS A 182 8.21 -8.50 -2.84
N ASN A 183 7.53 -9.43 -3.53
CA ASN A 183 7.05 -10.67 -2.91
C ASN A 183 8.21 -11.53 -2.43
N LYS A 184 9.31 -11.63 -3.20
CA LYS A 184 10.50 -12.36 -2.80
C LYS A 184 11.13 -11.79 -1.53
N VAL A 185 11.31 -10.47 -1.48
CA VAL A 185 11.84 -9.78 -0.28
C VAL A 185 10.94 -10.03 0.93
N VAL A 186 9.62 -9.88 0.78
CA VAL A 186 8.68 -10.11 1.87
C VAL A 186 8.71 -11.58 2.34
N ALA A 187 8.71 -12.53 1.41
CA ALA A 187 8.77 -13.97 1.73
C ALA A 187 10.05 -14.33 2.49
N ALA A 188 11.20 -13.80 2.07
CA ALA A 188 12.47 -14.02 2.74
C ALA A 188 12.50 -13.45 4.18
N MET A 189 11.79 -12.37 4.44
CA MET A 189 11.73 -11.73 5.78
C MET A 189 10.74 -12.40 6.74
N VAL A 190 9.86 -13.29 6.29
CA VAL A 190 8.85 -13.94 7.15
C VAL A 190 9.53 -14.79 8.24
N TYR A 191 10.47 -15.65 7.85
CA TYR A 191 11.17 -16.53 8.79
C TYR A 191 11.93 -15.73 9.88
N PRO A 192 12.81 -14.76 9.55
CA PRO A 192 13.49 -13.93 10.54
C PRO A 192 12.53 -13.19 11.50
N ILE A 193 11.42 -12.68 10.98
CA ILE A 193 10.44 -11.98 11.83
C ILE A 193 9.75 -12.93 12.80
N ILE A 194 9.36 -14.13 12.38
CA ILE A 194 8.73 -15.14 13.25
C ILE A 194 9.70 -15.57 14.35
N VAL A 195 10.96 -15.87 14.00
CA VAL A 195 11.97 -16.27 14.99
C VAL A 195 12.24 -15.14 15.97
N LEU A 196 12.36 -13.89 15.51
CA LEU A 196 12.56 -12.74 16.37
C LEU A 196 11.39 -12.52 17.33
N LEU A 197 10.15 -12.64 16.86
CA LEU A 197 8.95 -12.50 17.70
C LEU A 197 8.89 -13.61 18.77
N LEU A 198 9.20 -14.85 18.37
CA LEU A 198 9.25 -15.97 19.33
C LEU A 198 10.34 -15.74 20.38
N ALA A 199 11.54 -15.35 19.97
CA ALA A 199 12.65 -15.04 20.86
C ALA A 199 12.32 -13.92 21.85
N LEU A 200 11.74 -12.81 21.36
CA LEU A 200 11.27 -11.70 22.20
C LEU A 200 10.16 -12.14 23.15
N GLY A 201 9.26 -13.01 22.69
CA GLY A 201 8.19 -13.58 23.53
C GLY A 201 8.74 -14.40 24.69
N ILE A 202 9.67 -15.32 24.41
CA ILE A 202 10.34 -16.14 25.43
C ILE A 202 11.14 -15.26 26.41
N MET A 203 11.92 -14.32 25.88
CA MET A 203 12.69 -13.38 26.72
C MET A 203 11.77 -12.57 27.64
N THR A 204 10.69 -12.02 27.10
CA THR A 204 9.70 -11.25 27.88
C THR A 204 9.05 -12.12 28.96
N PHE A 205 8.69 -13.36 28.62
CA PHE A 205 8.14 -14.31 29.57
C PHE A 205 9.12 -14.59 30.72
N LEU A 206 10.39 -14.87 30.41
CA LEU A 206 11.42 -15.11 31.43
C LEU A 206 11.60 -13.89 32.34
N LEU A 207 11.71 -12.69 31.77
CA LEU A 207 11.92 -11.45 32.53
C LEU A 207 10.72 -11.09 33.40
N ILE A 208 9.48 -11.32 32.95
CA ILE A 208 8.28 -10.91 33.70
C ILE A 208 7.86 -11.96 34.76
N PHE A 209 8.03 -13.26 34.42
CA PHE A 209 7.49 -14.32 35.29
C PHE A 209 8.55 -15.09 36.06
N ILE A 210 9.70 -15.33 35.48
CA ILE A 210 10.73 -16.20 36.10
C ILE A 210 11.68 -15.39 36.95
N VAL A 211 12.26 -14.31 36.44
CA VAL A 211 13.26 -13.49 37.15
C VAL A 211 12.73 -12.98 38.50
N PRO A 212 11.49 -12.47 38.65
CA PRO A 212 10.99 -12.00 39.94
C PRO A 212 10.83 -13.11 40.99
N LYS A 213 10.49 -14.33 40.56
CA LYS A 213 10.42 -15.48 41.48
C LYS A 213 11.80 -15.82 42.06
N PHE A 214 12.83 -15.74 41.22
CA PHE A 214 14.20 -15.94 41.71
C PHE A 214 14.68 -14.78 42.57
N GLU A 215 14.30 -13.54 42.30
CA GLU A 215 14.59 -12.38 43.13
C GLU A 215 14.06 -12.56 44.54
N THR A 216 12.81 -13.01 44.71
CA THR A 216 12.22 -13.31 46.04
C THR A 216 13.01 -14.41 46.76
N ILE A 217 13.34 -15.51 46.06
CA ILE A 217 14.13 -16.61 46.65
C ILE A 217 15.52 -16.11 47.09
N PHE A 218 16.17 -15.27 46.28
CA PHE A 218 17.49 -14.73 46.60
C PHE A 218 17.44 -13.79 47.81
N HIS A 219 16.41 -12.97 47.92
CA HIS A 219 16.21 -12.08 49.07
C HIS A 219 16.00 -12.88 50.36
N ASP A 220 15.20 -13.94 50.32
CA ASP A 220 14.93 -14.81 51.46
C ASP A 220 16.17 -15.62 51.91
N MET A 221 17.04 -16.02 50.98
CA MET A 221 18.20 -16.89 51.28
C MET A 221 19.49 -16.13 51.57
N LEU A 222 19.74 -15.00 50.91
CA LEU A 222 20.97 -14.20 51.09
C LEU A 222 20.84 -13.08 52.14
N GLY A 223 19.61 -12.71 52.54
CA GLY A 223 19.39 -11.54 53.40
C GLY A 223 19.97 -10.27 52.75
N ASP A 224 20.80 -9.52 53.53
CA ASP A 224 21.41 -8.25 53.07
C ASP A 224 22.72 -8.40 52.26
N LYS A 225 23.10 -9.62 51.85
CA LYS A 225 24.31 -9.80 51.03
C LYS A 225 24.10 -9.26 49.62
N PRO A 226 25.06 -8.50 49.03
CA PRO A 226 24.90 -7.92 47.71
C PRO A 226 24.84 -9.01 46.62
N LEU A 227 23.87 -8.88 45.75
CA LEU A 227 23.73 -9.75 44.56
C LEU A 227 24.83 -9.42 43.53
N PRO A 228 25.25 -10.40 42.69
CA PRO A 228 26.17 -10.17 41.58
C PRO A 228 25.65 -9.11 40.61
N THR A 229 26.55 -8.30 40.02
CA THR A 229 26.21 -7.18 39.15
C THR A 229 25.38 -7.60 37.90
N ILE A 230 25.65 -8.76 37.36
CA ILE A 230 24.89 -9.32 36.20
C ILE A 230 23.45 -9.62 36.60
N THR A 231 23.24 -10.18 37.82
CA THR A 231 21.90 -10.45 38.35
C THR A 231 21.14 -9.16 38.60
N LEU A 232 21.77 -8.15 39.23
CA LEU A 232 21.17 -6.82 39.42
C LEU A 232 20.77 -6.15 38.12
N PHE A 233 21.59 -6.30 37.07
CA PHE A 233 21.28 -5.78 35.74
C PHE A 233 20.03 -6.45 35.12
N VAL A 234 19.93 -7.78 35.21
CA VAL A 234 18.77 -8.52 34.70
C VAL A 234 17.50 -8.23 35.50
N ILE A 235 17.61 -8.15 36.84
CA ILE A 235 16.48 -7.74 37.70
C ILE A 235 16.04 -6.32 37.38
N GLY A 236 16.98 -5.39 37.20
CA GLY A 236 16.67 -4.01 36.78
C GLY A 236 15.90 -3.90 35.48
N ILE A 237 16.24 -4.73 34.47
CA ILE A 237 15.49 -4.81 33.23
C ILE A 237 14.09 -5.41 33.47
N SER A 238 14.00 -6.46 34.29
CA SER A 238 12.74 -7.10 34.66
C SER A 238 11.78 -6.10 35.33
N ASP A 239 12.26 -5.41 36.32
CA ASP A 239 11.54 -4.36 37.07
C ASP A 239 11.08 -3.21 36.15
N PHE A 240 11.96 -2.78 35.26
CA PHE A 240 11.61 -1.76 34.26
C PHE A 240 10.49 -2.23 33.35
N MET A 241 10.55 -3.48 32.89
CA MET A 241 9.50 -4.05 32.04
C MET A 241 8.16 -4.22 32.75
N GLN A 242 8.19 -4.60 34.06
CA GLN A 242 6.96 -4.78 34.83
C GLN A 242 6.34 -3.45 35.29
N LYS A 243 7.14 -2.57 35.85
CA LYS A 243 6.64 -1.34 36.50
C LYS A 243 6.51 -0.17 35.52
N ARG A 244 7.30 -0.14 34.43
CA ARG A 244 7.39 0.99 33.52
C ARG A 244 7.14 0.63 32.03
N TRP A 245 6.39 -0.44 31.78
CA TRP A 245 6.03 -0.85 30.41
C TRP A 245 5.37 0.27 29.61
N ALA A 246 4.56 1.13 30.27
CA ALA A 246 3.92 2.27 29.63
C ALA A 246 4.94 3.32 29.14
N VAL A 247 6.05 3.51 29.89
CA VAL A 247 7.15 4.39 29.47
C VAL A 247 7.86 3.81 28.25
N LEU A 248 8.12 2.50 28.24
CA LEU A 248 8.74 1.82 27.11
C LEU A 248 7.88 1.94 25.86
N LEU A 249 6.58 1.71 25.99
CA LEU A 249 5.62 1.89 24.90
C LEU A 249 5.56 3.35 24.44
N GLY A 250 5.57 4.30 25.38
CA GLY A 250 5.62 5.74 25.08
C GLY A 250 6.88 6.12 24.30
N VAL A 251 8.05 5.63 24.71
CA VAL A 251 9.33 5.87 24.00
C VAL A 251 9.29 5.30 22.59
N ILE A 252 8.78 4.07 22.41
CA ILE A 252 8.64 3.45 21.08
C ILE A 252 7.70 4.28 20.17
N VAL A 253 6.55 4.72 20.72
CA VAL A 253 5.59 5.55 19.97
C VAL A 253 6.19 6.91 19.61
N VAL A 254 6.88 7.56 20.53
CA VAL A 254 7.57 8.84 20.28
C VAL A 254 8.67 8.67 19.23
N LEU A 255 9.51 7.63 19.35
CA LEU A 255 10.57 7.35 18.38
C LEU A 255 9.98 7.09 16.98
N PHE A 256 8.91 6.30 16.91
CA PHE A 256 8.20 6.05 15.65
C PHE A 256 7.59 7.34 15.08
N ALA A 257 6.98 8.17 15.91
CA ALA A 257 6.42 9.46 15.49
C ALA A 257 7.51 10.41 14.99
N VAL A 258 8.64 10.52 15.71
CA VAL A 258 9.79 11.33 15.29
C VAL A 258 10.36 10.85 13.96
N CYS A 259 10.59 9.55 13.81
CA CYS A 259 11.03 8.96 12.54
C CYS A 259 10.04 9.23 11.41
N LYS A 260 8.75 9.13 11.67
CA LYS A 260 7.69 9.39 10.67
C LYS A 260 7.59 10.87 10.29
N VAL A 261 7.76 11.79 11.23
CA VAL A 261 7.81 13.23 10.99
C VAL A 261 9.08 13.59 10.24
N ALA A 262 10.24 13.09 10.66
CA ALA A 262 11.51 13.27 9.97
C ALA A 262 11.44 12.77 8.52
N ALA A 263 10.84 11.59 8.28
CA ALA A 263 10.65 11.05 6.94
C ALA A 263 9.71 11.87 6.03
N ARG A 264 8.90 12.79 6.60
CA ARG A 264 8.05 13.72 5.82
C ARG A 264 8.80 14.98 5.40
N THR A 265 9.85 15.37 6.13
CA THR A 265 10.66 16.56 5.84
C THR A 265 11.67 16.22 4.74
N HIS A 266 11.88 17.12 3.78
CA HIS A 266 12.81 16.91 2.66
C HIS A 266 14.24 16.56 3.16
N THR A 267 14.74 17.30 4.13
CA THR A 267 16.08 17.07 4.72
C THR A 267 16.14 15.75 5.49
N GLY A 268 15.12 15.45 6.31
CA GLY A 268 15.06 14.21 7.07
C GLY A 268 14.98 12.98 6.16
N ARG A 269 14.19 13.04 5.08
CA ARG A 269 14.12 11.99 4.08
C ARG A 269 15.48 11.75 3.40
N ALA A 270 16.21 12.81 3.05
CA ALA A 270 17.54 12.68 2.46
C ALA A 270 18.55 12.02 3.42
N VAL A 271 18.51 12.36 4.71
CA VAL A 271 19.36 11.74 5.74
C VAL A 271 19.02 10.26 5.92
N ILE A 272 17.73 9.93 6.07
CA ILE A 272 17.26 8.56 6.24
C ILE A 272 17.64 7.72 5.02
N ASP A 273 17.44 8.21 3.80
CA ASP A 273 17.74 7.48 2.58
C ASP A 273 19.27 7.29 2.38
N ARG A 274 20.08 8.27 2.79
CA ARG A 274 21.55 8.12 2.81
C ARG A 274 21.98 7.09 3.85
N ALA A 275 21.37 7.10 5.05
CA ALA A 275 21.66 6.13 6.10
C ALA A 275 21.27 4.72 5.66
N LYS A 276 20.13 4.55 4.99
CA LYS A 276 19.71 3.26 4.43
C LYS A 276 20.72 2.69 3.42
N LEU A 277 21.29 3.54 2.55
CA LEU A 277 22.30 3.11 1.58
C LEU A 277 23.63 2.72 2.23
N ARG A 278 23.92 3.27 3.42
CA ARG A 278 25.15 2.96 4.19
C ARG A 278 24.94 1.85 5.22
N ALA A 279 23.70 1.42 5.44
CA ALA A 279 23.41 0.38 6.42
C ALA A 279 24.10 -0.94 6.04
N PRO A 280 24.85 -1.58 6.95
CA PRO A 280 25.41 -2.90 6.70
C PRO A 280 24.27 -3.87 6.37
N LEU A 281 24.51 -4.84 5.49
CA LEU A 281 23.59 -5.87 5.04
C LEU A 281 22.46 -5.36 4.13
N PHE A 282 21.78 -4.26 4.49
CA PHE A 282 20.63 -3.73 3.74
C PHE A 282 21.00 -2.69 2.67
N GLY A 283 22.13 -2.01 2.81
CA GLY A 283 22.51 -0.92 1.91
C GLY A 283 22.74 -1.40 0.48
N ASP A 284 23.40 -2.55 0.32
CA ASP A 284 23.63 -3.16 -0.99
C ASP A 284 22.32 -3.56 -1.67
N LEU A 285 21.42 -4.22 -0.94
CA LEU A 285 20.08 -4.57 -1.44
C LEU A 285 19.29 -3.35 -1.89
N ILE A 286 19.30 -2.25 -1.11
CA ILE A 286 18.58 -1.02 -1.43
C ILE A 286 19.19 -0.37 -2.68
N ARG A 287 20.53 -0.35 -2.80
CA ARG A 287 21.22 0.17 -3.98
C ARG A 287 20.84 -0.61 -5.22
N LYS A 288 20.98 -1.93 -5.21
CA LYS A 288 20.64 -2.82 -6.33
C LYS A 288 19.17 -2.70 -6.74
N THR A 289 18.25 -2.70 -5.78
CA THR A 289 16.82 -2.49 -6.05
C THR A 289 16.54 -1.12 -6.68
N SER A 290 17.27 -0.07 -6.25
CA SER A 290 17.09 1.28 -6.81
C SER A 290 17.63 1.38 -8.23
N ILE A 291 18.75 0.71 -8.54
CA ILE A 291 19.33 0.66 -9.89
C ILE A 291 18.41 -0.15 -10.81
N SER A 292 17.96 -1.33 -10.41
CA SER A 292 16.99 -2.12 -11.19
C SER A 292 15.75 -1.30 -11.51
N ARG A 293 15.18 -0.60 -10.51
CA ARG A 293 14.01 0.25 -10.71
C ARG A 293 14.27 1.42 -11.64
N PHE A 294 15.40 2.13 -11.48
CA PHE A 294 15.82 3.21 -12.36
C PHE A 294 15.91 2.73 -13.81
N SER A 295 16.72 1.71 -14.05
CA SER A 295 16.99 1.19 -15.40
C SER A 295 15.73 0.64 -16.06
N ARG A 296 14.91 -0.09 -15.32
CA ARG A 296 13.62 -0.60 -15.81
C ARG A 296 12.65 0.51 -16.16
N THR A 297 12.50 1.52 -15.27
CA THR A 297 11.55 2.62 -15.50
C THR A 297 11.98 3.43 -16.71
N LEU A 298 13.25 3.84 -16.78
CA LEU A 298 13.77 4.64 -17.88
C LEU A 298 13.72 3.83 -19.20
N GLY A 299 14.22 2.59 -19.17
CA GLY A 299 14.21 1.72 -20.36
C GLY A 299 12.80 1.49 -20.89
N THR A 300 11.83 1.18 -20.02
CA THR A 300 10.44 0.96 -20.43
C THR A 300 9.82 2.23 -21.03
N LEU A 301 10.02 3.40 -20.42
CA LEU A 301 9.48 4.66 -20.93
C LEU A 301 10.05 5.03 -22.30
N VAL A 302 11.37 4.93 -22.46
CA VAL A 302 12.01 5.27 -23.75
C VAL A 302 11.64 4.26 -24.84
N THR A 303 11.56 2.97 -24.53
CA THR A 303 11.06 1.93 -25.46
C THR A 303 9.60 2.18 -25.87
N SER A 304 8.80 2.78 -24.97
CA SER A 304 7.40 3.13 -25.25
C SER A 304 7.24 4.46 -26.00
N GLY A 305 8.33 5.09 -26.44
CA GLY A 305 8.31 6.33 -27.21
C GLY A 305 8.14 7.61 -26.37
N VAL A 306 8.26 7.54 -25.06
CA VAL A 306 8.22 8.74 -24.19
C VAL A 306 9.52 9.54 -24.40
N PRO A 307 9.45 10.86 -24.68
CA PRO A 307 10.64 11.70 -24.81
C PRO A 307 11.57 11.60 -23.61
N ILE A 308 12.89 11.53 -23.84
CA ILE A 308 13.91 11.24 -22.82
C ILE A 308 13.85 12.16 -21.62
N LEU A 309 13.66 13.46 -21.79
CA LEU A 309 13.53 14.42 -20.69
C LEU A 309 12.31 14.16 -19.82
N GLN A 310 11.18 13.79 -20.43
CA GLN A 310 9.98 13.42 -19.72
C GLN A 310 10.18 12.07 -19.01
N ALA A 311 10.81 11.11 -19.65
CA ALA A 311 11.14 9.81 -19.06
C ALA A 311 12.05 9.95 -17.84
N LEU A 312 13.07 10.81 -17.88
CA LEU A 312 13.94 11.13 -16.75
C LEU A 312 13.17 11.77 -15.59
N ASN A 313 12.25 12.70 -15.85
CA ASN A 313 11.40 13.29 -14.82
C ASN A 313 10.55 12.24 -14.09
N ILE A 314 9.88 11.34 -14.84
CA ILE A 314 9.05 10.28 -14.28
C ILE A 314 9.94 9.30 -13.48
N THR A 315 11.10 8.95 -14.01
CA THR A 315 12.06 8.04 -13.37
C THR A 315 12.58 8.62 -12.04
N ARG A 316 12.84 9.93 -11.99
CA ARG A 316 13.20 10.65 -10.75
C ARG A 316 12.11 10.52 -9.68
N GLU A 317 10.85 10.72 -10.03
CA GLU A 317 9.72 10.60 -9.09
C GLU A 317 9.54 9.18 -8.57
N THR A 318 9.85 8.17 -9.38
CA THR A 318 9.69 6.75 -9.06
C THR A 318 10.94 6.10 -8.48
N ALA A 319 12.08 6.80 -8.41
CA ALA A 319 13.36 6.27 -7.95
C ALA A 319 13.34 5.68 -6.51
N GLY A 320 12.44 6.19 -5.66
CA GLY A 320 12.22 5.66 -4.30
C GLY A 320 13.33 5.99 -3.29
N ASN A 321 14.45 6.59 -3.74
CA ASN A 321 15.56 7.04 -2.90
C ASN A 321 16.01 8.43 -3.35
N MET A 322 16.19 9.34 -2.39
CA MET A 322 16.54 10.75 -2.67
C MET A 322 17.95 10.92 -3.28
N VAL A 323 18.87 10.02 -2.99
CA VAL A 323 20.23 10.07 -3.57
C VAL A 323 20.18 9.76 -5.06
N ILE A 324 19.47 8.68 -5.41
CA ILE A 324 19.26 8.29 -6.81
C ILE A 324 18.42 9.34 -7.55
N ALA A 325 17.35 9.85 -6.92
CA ALA A 325 16.53 10.90 -7.51
C ALA A 325 17.33 12.17 -7.84
N ARG A 326 18.30 12.54 -6.99
CA ARG A 326 19.21 13.67 -7.23
C ARG A 326 20.14 13.40 -8.41
N ALA A 327 20.72 12.21 -8.50
CA ALA A 327 21.55 11.81 -9.64
C ALA A 327 20.76 11.90 -10.95
N ILE A 328 19.53 11.39 -10.97
CA ILE A 328 18.65 11.49 -12.15
C ILE A 328 18.32 12.95 -12.50
N SER A 329 18.17 13.83 -11.49
CA SER A 329 17.95 15.26 -11.76
C SER A 329 19.16 15.90 -12.44
N GLN A 330 20.37 15.54 -12.05
CA GLN A 330 21.61 16.01 -12.69
C GLN A 330 21.70 15.53 -14.14
N VAL A 331 21.37 14.24 -14.37
CA VAL A 331 21.28 13.69 -15.73
C VAL A 331 20.25 14.44 -16.59
N HIS A 332 19.07 14.72 -16.02
CA HIS A 332 18.03 15.46 -16.73
C HIS A 332 18.53 16.86 -17.16
N ASP A 333 19.25 17.54 -16.26
CA ASP A 333 19.74 18.91 -16.54
C ASP A 333 20.85 18.88 -17.61
N SER A 334 21.80 17.91 -17.55
CA SER A 334 22.83 17.72 -18.59
C SER A 334 22.23 17.34 -19.96
N VAL A 335 21.28 16.41 -20.00
CA VAL A 335 20.61 16.02 -21.26
C VAL A 335 19.82 17.19 -21.85
N LYS A 336 19.25 18.06 -21.02
CA LYS A 336 18.57 19.29 -21.47
C LYS A 336 19.53 20.26 -22.14
N GLU A 337 20.78 20.27 -21.72
CA GLU A 337 21.88 21.08 -22.28
C GLU A 337 22.55 20.41 -23.50
N GLY A 338 22.12 19.19 -23.84
CA GLY A 338 22.65 18.41 -24.97
C GLY A 338 23.91 17.62 -24.62
N GLU A 339 24.21 17.47 -23.33
CA GLU A 339 25.34 16.67 -22.86
C GLU A 339 24.97 15.17 -22.69
N SER A 340 26.02 14.33 -22.53
CA SER A 340 25.86 12.87 -22.30
C SER A 340 25.20 12.57 -20.94
N ILE A 341 24.48 11.44 -20.91
CA ILE A 341 23.88 10.86 -19.69
C ILE A 341 24.97 10.32 -18.75
N VAL A 342 26.09 9.90 -19.28
CA VAL A 342 27.16 9.14 -18.60
C VAL A 342 27.85 9.96 -17.53
N GLN A 343 28.32 11.16 -17.87
CA GLN A 343 29.13 12.00 -16.97
C GLN A 343 28.43 12.34 -15.65
N PRO A 344 27.15 12.81 -15.62
CA PRO A 344 26.47 13.08 -14.36
C PRO A 344 26.15 11.83 -13.56
N LEU A 345 25.93 10.68 -14.20
CA LEU A 345 25.76 9.41 -13.50
C LEU A 345 27.04 8.98 -12.79
N GLU A 346 28.20 9.07 -13.46
CA GLU A 346 29.51 8.77 -12.89
C GLU A 346 29.83 9.69 -11.72
N ALA A 347 29.66 11.00 -11.92
CA ALA A 347 29.89 12.01 -10.89
C ALA A 347 29.04 11.83 -9.63
N SER A 348 27.85 11.22 -9.76
CA SER A 348 26.96 10.94 -8.63
C SER A 348 27.52 9.91 -7.64
N GLY A 349 28.41 9.00 -8.08
CA GLY A 349 28.93 7.87 -7.31
C GLY A 349 27.87 6.89 -6.83
N ALA A 350 26.62 7.02 -7.31
CA ALA A 350 25.50 6.19 -6.90
C ALA A 350 25.40 4.88 -7.71
N PHE A 351 25.96 4.89 -8.92
CA PHE A 351 25.91 3.80 -9.89
C PHE A 351 27.26 3.09 -9.99
N PRO A 352 27.30 1.74 -10.04
CA PRO A 352 28.52 0.99 -10.26
C PRO A 352 29.10 1.20 -11.68
N PRO A 353 30.42 1.03 -11.86
CA PRO A 353 31.08 1.22 -13.17
C PRO A 353 30.46 0.41 -14.32
N MET A 354 30.04 -0.84 -14.06
CA MET A 354 29.41 -1.68 -15.07
C MET A 354 28.11 -1.04 -15.63
N VAL A 355 27.29 -0.43 -14.75
CA VAL A 355 26.06 0.24 -15.19
C VAL A 355 26.37 1.44 -16.06
N ILE A 356 27.41 2.24 -15.67
CA ILE A 356 27.86 3.40 -16.41
C ILE A 356 28.36 3.00 -17.79
N SER A 357 29.22 1.97 -17.87
CA SER A 357 29.72 1.44 -19.14
C SER A 357 28.62 0.91 -20.07
N MET A 358 27.62 0.23 -19.53
CA MET A 358 26.48 -0.25 -20.33
C MET A 358 25.63 0.89 -20.86
N ILE A 359 25.43 1.95 -20.07
CA ILE A 359 24.69 3.16 -20.49
C ILE A 359 25.50 3.88 -21.59
N ASP A 360 26.81 4.01 -21.43
CA ASP A 360 27.73 4.60 -22.40
C ASP A 360 27.65 3.91 -23.76
N VAL A 361 27.83 2.60 -23.79
CA VAL A 361 27.65 1.80 -24.99
C VAL A 361 26.25 1.96 -25.59
N GLY A 362 25.22 2.01 -24.75
CA GLY A 362 23.84 2.22 -25.21
C GLY A 362 23.59 3.60 -25.81
N GLU A 363 24.23 4.65 -25.28
CA GLU A 363 24.17 6.01 -25.79
C GLU A 363 24.91 6.12 -27.13
N GLU A 364 26.15 5.61 -27.22
CA GLU A 364 26.96 5.62 -28.44
C GLU A 364 26.35 4.82 -29.59
N THR A 365 25.75 3.66 -29.29
CA THR A 365 25.16 2.78 -30.30
C THR A 365 23.68 3.11 -30.63
N GLY A 366 23.06 4.06 -29.89
CA GLY A 366 21.64 4.37 -30.02
C GLY A 366 20.71 3.29 -29.45
N GLN A 367 21.23 2.28 -28.75
CA GLN A 367 20.47 1.16 -28.14
C GLN A 367 20.28 1.34 -26.65
N LEU A 368 20.25 2.58 -26.17
CA LEU A 368 20.09 2.92 -24.75
C LEU A 368 18.89 2.21 -24.07
N PRO A 369 17.70 2.11 -24.69
CA PRO A 369 16.57 1.42 -24.06
C PRO A 369 16.83 -0.06 -23.80
N GLU A 370 17.45 -0.76 -24.73
CA GLU A 370 17.78 -2.19 -24.61
C GLU A 370 18.85 -2.41 -23.52
N MET A 371 19.88 -1.59 -23.49
CA MET A 371 20.92 -1.64 -22.46
C MET A 371 20.33 -1.38 -21.06
N LEU A 372 19.45 -0.40 -20.92
CA LEU A 372 18.75 -0.12 -19.66
C LEU A 372 17.89 -1.31 -19.19
N LEU A 373 17.14 -1.94 -20.09
CA LEU A 373 16.35 -3.14 -19.75
C LEU A 373 17.25 -4.30 -19.36
N LYS A 374 18.40 -4.47 -20.02
CA LYS A 374 19.40 -5.50 -19.68
C LYS A 374 20.03 -5.27 -18.31
N ILE A 375 20.40 -4.02 -17.99
CA ILE A 375 20.82 -3.64 -16.64
C ILE A 375 19.75 -4.02 -15.62
N ALA A 376 18.49 -3.72 -15.91
CA ALA A 376 17.40 -4.05 -14.99
C ALA A 376 17.25 -5.55 -14.75
N GLU A 377 17.44 -6.40 -15.78
CA GLU A 377 17.42 -7.85 -15.63
C GLU A 377 18.55 -8.35 -14.76
N VAL A 378 19.79 -7.94 -15.06
CA VAL A 378 20.97 -8.31 -14.26
C VAL A 378 20.79 -7.90 -12.79
N TYR A 379 20.30 -6.68 -12.55
CA TYR A 379 20.09 -6.20 -11.18
C TYR A 379 18.90 -6.84 -10.47
N ASP A 380 17.91 -7.38 -11.18
CA ASP A 380 16.88 -8.22 -10.57
C ASP A 380 17.46 -9.51 -10.03
N ASP A 381 18.34 -10.18 -10.80
CA ASP A 381 19.03 -11.38 -10.37
C ASP A 381 20.00 -11.09 -9.20
N GLU A 382 20.70 -9.94 -9.25
CA GLU A 382 21.53 -9.46 -8.15
C GLU A 382 20.74 -9.17 -6.87
N VAL A 383 19.51 -8.62 -6.98
CA VAL A 383 18.60 -8.45 -5.86
C VAL A 383 18.17 -9.79 -5.29
N ASP A 384 17.82 -10.76 -6.15
CA ASP A 384 17.47 -12.11 -5.72
C ASP A 384 18.61 -12.78 -4.93
N ASN A 385 19.85 -12.70 -5.44
CA ASN A 385 21.05 -13.20 -4.78
C ASN A 385 21.32 -12.48 -3.44
N SER A 386 21.17 -11.16 -3.40
CA SER A 386 21.34 -10.37 -2.18
C SER A 386 20.30 -10.70 -1.12
N VAL A 387 19.05 -10.96 -1.52
CA VAL A 387 17.98 -11.40 -0.59
C VAL A 387 18.31 -12.79 -0.02
N ALA A 388 18.77 -13.73 -0.84
CA ALA A 388 19.16 -15.06 -0.40
C ALA A 388 20.35 -14.98 0.58
N ALA A 389 21.38 -14.21 0.24
CA ALA A 389 22.56 -14.00 1.11
C ALA A 389 22.17 -13.34 2.45
N LEU A 390 21.30 -12.32 2.42
CA LEU A 390 20.76 -11.69 3.64
C LEU A 390 20.07 -12.70 4.56
N THR A 391 19.21 -13.55 4.00
CA THR A 391 18.47 -14.55 4.78
C THR A 391 19.43 -15.54 5.43
N SER A 392 20.44 -16.03 4.67
CA SER A 392 21.46 -16.96 5.18
C SER A 392 22.36 -16.36 6.26
N LEU A 393 22.63 -15.03 6.20
CA LEU A 393 23.42 -14.34 7.21
C LEU A 393 22.60 -13.99 8.48
N LEU A 394 21.32 -13.72 8.32
CA LEU A 394 20.46 -13.40 9.45
C LEU A 394 20.30 -14.59 10.42
N GLU A 395 20.28 -15.81 9.92
CA GLU A 395 20.09 -17.02 10.73
C GLU A 395 21.18 -17.19 11.80
N PRO A 396 22.49 -17.23 11.48
CA PRO A 396 23.55 -17.29 12.49
C PRO A 396 23.54 -16.09 13.46
N ILE A 397 23.27 -14.88 12.94
CA ILE A 397 23.21 -13.69 13.79
C ILE A 397 22.09 -13.82 14.82
N MET A 398 20.92 -14.29 14.41
CA MET A 398 19.78 -14.50 15.31
C MET A 398 20.08 -15.59 16.35
N ILE A 399 20.74 -16.69 15.98
CA ILE A 399 21.13 -17.74 16.91
C ILE A 399 22.12 -17.21 17.95
N VAL A 400 23.15 -16.48 17.52
CA VAL A 400 24.15 -15.90 18.43
C VAL A 400 23.51 -14.89 19.37
N LEU A 401 22.65 -14.00 18.83
CA LEU A 401 21.95 -12.99 19.64
C LEU A 401 21.04 -13.66 20.68
N LEU A 402 20.28 -14.69 20.30
CA LEU A 402 19.42 -15.43 21.20
C LEU A 402 20.24 -16.16 22.28
N ALA A 403 21.31 -16.83 21.89
CA ALA A 403 22.20 -17.52 22.82
C ALA A 403 22.84 -16.55 23.84
N LEU A 404 23.23 -15.35 23.40
CA LEU A 404 23.78 -14.31 24.28
C LEU A 404 22.73 -13.80 25.27
N ILE A 405 21.51 -13.54 24.82
CA ILE A 405 20.42 -13.05 25.68
C ILE A 405 20.03 -14.14 26.70
N VAL A 406 19.72 -15.35 26.24
CA VAL A 406 19.31 -16.46 27.10
C VAL A 406 20.45 -16.84 28.04
N GLY A 407 21.67 -16.93 27.52
CA GLY A 407 22.87 -17.25 28.31
C GLY A 407 23.10 -16.21 29.45
N THR A 408 22.92 -14.93 29.14
CA THR A 408 23.03 -13.87 30.17
C THR A 408 21.97 -14.03 31.25
N ILE A 409 20.72 -14.34 30.91
CA ILE A 409 19.63 -14.57 31.87
C ILE A 409 19.95 -15.80 32.73
N VAL A 410 20.38 -16.89 32.11
CA VAL A 410 20.74 -18.13 32.83
C VAL A 410 21.89 -17.87 33.82
N ILE A 411 22.98 -17.24 33.35
CA ILE A 411 24.12 -16.89 34.21
C ILE A 411 23.68 -15.99 35.38
N ALA A 412 22.84 -14.99 35.09
CA ALA A 412 22.32 -14.07 36.12
C ALA A 412 21.50 -14.77 37.19
N LEU A 413 20.78 -15.83 36.84
CA LEU A 413 19.99 -16.63 37.81
C LEU A 413 20.81 -17.67 38.54
N PHE A 414 21.83 -18.27 37.91
CA PHE A 414 22.66 -19.30 38.58
C PHE A 414 23.77 -18.73 39.43
N MET A 415 24.31 -17.55 39.15
CA MET A 415 25.42 -16.94 39.88
C MET A 415 25.14 -16.74 41.37
N PRO A 416 23.96 -16.21 41.80
CA PRO A 416 23.60 -16.13 43.22
C PRO A 416 23.52 -17.50 43.92
N LEU A 417 23.00 -18.54 43.24
CA LEU A 417 22.90 -19.91 43.77
C LEU A 417 24.28 -20.48 44.08
N VAL A 418 25.25 -20.27 43.21
CA VAL A 418 26.64 -20.68 43.45
C VAL A 418 27.23 -19.93 44.65
N SER A 419 26.93 -18.64 44.80
CA SER A 419 27.37 -17.83 45.96
C SER A 419 26.77 -18.33 47.27
N ILE A 420 25.53 -18.80 47.28
CA ILE A 420 24.87 -19.39 48.47
C ILE A 420 25.58 -20.68 48.86
N ILE A 421 25.81 -21.58 47.90
CA ILE A 421 26.45 -22.87 48.13
C ILE A 421 27.88 -22.68 48.70
N SER A 422 28.68 -21.78 48.11
CA SER A 422 30.03 -21.48 48.56
C SER A 422 30.05 -20.85 49.98
N GLY A 423 29.05 -20.02 50.31
CA GLY A 423 28.89 -19.43 51.66
C GLY A 423 28.52 -20.45 52.73
N LEU A 424 27.71 -21.46 52.39
CA LEU A 424 27.39 -22.58 53.30
C LEU A 424 28.59 -23.50 53.56
N GLN A 425 29.46 -23.74 52.57
CA GLN A 425 30.68 -24.52 52.70
C GLN A 425 31.76 -23.83 53.55
N GLN A 426 31.76 -22.52 53.68
CA GLN A 426 32.69 -21.77 54.54
C GLN A 426 32.25 -21.71 56.01
N GLN A 427 31.01 -22.08 56.30
CA GLN A 427 30.47 -22.11 57.68
C GLN A 427 30.47 -23.51 58.29
N SER A 428 30.81 -24.54 57.55
CA SER A 428 31.02 -25.91 58.02
C SER A 428 32.53 -26.19 58.22
#